data_638b380f068f77a8387f8c5a443e50a3
#
_entry.id   638b380f068f77a8387f8c5a443e50a3
#
_cell.length_a   1.000
_cell.length_b   1.000
_cell.length_c   1.000
_cell.angle_alpha   90.00
_cell.angle_beta   90.00
_cell.angle_gamma   90.00
#
_symmetry.space_group_name_H-M   'P 1'
#
loop_
_entity.id
_entity.type
_entity.pdbx_description
1 polymer ?
#
loop_
_entity_poly.entity_id
_entity_poly.type
_entity_poly.pdbx_seq_one_letter_code
_entity_poly.pdbx_strand_id
1 'polypeptide(L)'
;MMKIYFAGDLFDAKDLGGNLMLACAIERISQGRYQVMLPQDGECEVIERTSQSIRDADFELLYNCDCLVANLDGPDPDSGTVVEFCFAKMVDMPAVLLRSDFRNSGDHTLPDGDPWNLMCSHYPRTEVLHINSMVRYHQVKSCVTGREAMLKAFYESIAGEVIAALDRMVAQKSWLKSEDVLRQYQTAVQSIGGSMAQRLTAEKLQELADRKIANGIH
;
A
#
# COMPACT_ATOMS: atom_id res chain seq x y z
N MET A 1 15.61 4.76 -4.91
CA MET A 1 14.88 3.91 -3.94
C MET A 1 13.47 4.46 -3.83
N MET A 2 12.47 3.66 -4.16
CA MET A 2 11.05 4.05 -4.07
C MET A 2 10.46 3.61 -2.73
N LYS A 3 9.57 4.43 -2.18
CA LYS A 3 8.88 4.15 -0.93
C LYS A 3 7.50 3.58 -1.19
N ILE A 4 7.18 2.46 -0.55
CA ILE A 4 5.85 1.83 -0.54
C ILE A 4 5.15 2.22 0.76
N TYR A 5 3.95 2.77 0.68
CA TYR A 5 3.03 2.78 1.81
C TYR A 5 2.31 1.43 1.86
N PHE A 6 2.41 0.73 2.98
CA PHE A 6 1.74 -0.55 3.16
C PHE A 6 0.51 -0.37 4.04
N ALA A 7 -0.65 -0.29 3.40
CA ALA A 7 -1.95 -0.22 4.07
C ALA A 7 -2.46 -1.62 4.38
N GLY A 8 -3.03 -1.83 5.55
CA GLY A 8 -3.62 -3.10 5.96
C GLY A 8 -3.97 -3.12 7.44
N ASP A 9 -4.71 -4.13 7.85
CA ASP A 9 -5.03 -4.37 9.25
C ASP A 9 -3.76 -4.40 10.10
N LEU A 10 -3.83 -3.80 11.30
CA LEU A 10 -2.70 -3.75 12.25
C LEU A 10 -3.17 -3.96 13.69
N PHE A 11 -4.32 -4.59 13.86
CA PHE A 11 -5.03 -4.64 15.13
C PHE A 11 -4.66 -5.84 16.00
N ASP A 12 -4.06 -6.87 15.42
CA ASP A 12 -3.63 -8.04 16.17
C ASP A 12 -2.18 -8.48 15.86
N ALA A 13 -1.69 -9.44 16.62
CA ALA A 13 -0.31 -9.92 16.48
C ALA A 13 -0.03 -10.61 15.14
N LYS A 14 -1.06 -11.13 14.44
CA LYS A 14 -0.90 -11.77 13.13
C LYS A 14 -0.73 -10.71 12.06
N ASP A 15 -1.54 -9.66 12.12
CA ASP A 15 -1.49 -8.54 11.18
C ASP A 15 -0.15 -7.81 11.31
N LEU A 16 0.20 -7.39 12.53
CA LEU A 16 1.47 -6.72 12.81
C LEU A 16 2.68 -7.57 12.36
N GLY A 17 2.68 -8.85 12.71
CA GLY A 17 3.76 -9.76 12.33
C GLY A 17 3.78 -10.07 10.84
N GLY A 18 2.62 -10.26 10.23
CA GLY A 18 2.46 -10.52 8.79
C GLY A 18 2.92 -9.34 7.94
N ASN A 19 2.50 -8.13 8.30
CA ASN A 19 2.90 -6.89 7.64
C ASN A 19 4.43 -6.72 7.68
N LEU A 20 5.03 -6.91 8.86
CA LEU A 20 6.49 -6.82 9.04
C LEU A 20 7.23 -7.87 8.20
N MET A 21 6.77 -9.12 8.19
CA MET A 21 7.39 -10.19 7.41
C MET A 21 7.33 -9.93 5.92
N LEU A 22 6.21 -9.43 5.41
CA LEU A 22 6.06 -9.09 4.00
C LEU A 22 6.92 -7.87 3.62
N ALA A 23 6.95 -6.84 4.47
CA ALA A 23 7.81 -5.68 4.28
C ALA A 23 9.29 -6.09 4.16
N CYS A 24 9.79 -6.86 5.12
CA CYS A 24 11.17 -7.38 5.08
C CYS A 24 11.46 -8.23 3.83
N ALA A 25 10.47 -9.00 3.35
CA ALA A 25 10.62 -9.81 2.15
C ALA A 25 10.69 -8.94 0.88
N ILE A 26 9.82 -7.92 0.77
CA ILE A 26 9.84 -6.97 -0.35
C ILE A 26 11.19 -6.23 -0.43
N GLU A 27 11.67 -5.69 0.68
CA GLU A 27 12.95 -4.97 0.72
C GLU A 27 14.12 -5.87 0.32
N ARG A 28 14.16 -7.09 0.84
CA ARG A 28 15.20 -8.06 0.54
C ARG A 28 15.21 -8.50 -0.91
N ILE A 29 14.05 -8.91 -1.45
CA ILE A 29 13.94 -9.41 -2.83
C ILE A 29 14.14 -8.29 -3.85
N SER A 30 13.67 -7.09 -3.56
CA SER A 30 13.89 -5.93 -4.41
C SER A 30 15.34 -5.43 -4.38
N GLN A 31 16.19 -5.99 -3.51
CA GLN A 31 17.57 -5.54 -3.28
C GLN A 31 17.64 -4.04 -2.95
N GLY A 32 16.71 -3.57 -2.14
CA GLY A 32 16.62 -2.18 -1.70
C GLY A 32 16.08 -1.20 -2.77
N ARG A 33 15.54 -1.69 -3.90
CA ARG A 33 14.83 -0.81 -4.85
C ARG A 33 13.57 -0.21 -4.23
N TYR A 34 12.90 -0.98 -3.39
CA TYR A 34 11.74 -0.58 -2.61
C TYR A 34 12.07 -0.56 -1.12
N GLN A 35 11.59 0.44 -0.42
CA GLN A 35 11.53 0.56 1.03
C GLN A 35 10.07 0.55 1.45
N VAL A 36 9.70 -0.29 2.41
CA VAL A 36 8.31 -0.38 2.88
C VAL A 36 8.13 0.46 4.13
N MET A 37 7.15 1.33 4.10
CA MET A 37 6.75 2.19 5.22
C MET A 37 5.48 1.60 5.82
N LEU A 38 5.59 1.14 7.05
CA LEU A 38 4.47 0.58 7.82
C LEU A 38 3.88 1.65 8.75
N PRO A 39 2.57 1.91 8.72
CA PRO A 39 1.92 2.85 9.67
C PRO A 39 2.22 2.51 11.12
N GLN A 40 2.24 1.22 11.46
CA GLN A 40 2.57 0.73 12.81
C GLN A 40 3.92 1.19 13.35
N ASP A 41 4.90 1.47 12.50
CA ASP A 41 6.22 1.99 12.91
C ASP A 41 6.17 3.48 13.21
N GLY A 42 5.37 4.25 12.46
CA GLY A 42 5.22 5.69 12.59
C GLY A 42 4.41 6.13 13.82
N GLU A 43 3.49 5.30 14.31
CA GLU A 43 2.67 5.63 15.49
C GLU A 43 3.50 5.89 16.76
N CYS A 44 4.69 5.32 16.86
CA CYS A 44 5.57 5.51 18.03
C CYS A 44 6.16 6.92 18.10
N GLU A 45 6.18 7.68 17.02
CA GLU A 45 6.80 9.00 16.90
C GLU A 45 5.82 10.16 17.18
N VAL A 46 4.51 9.88 17.33
CA VAL A 46 3.50 10.87 17.59
C VAL A 46 3.58 11.33 19.05
N ILE A 47 3.99 12.60 19.28
CA ILE A 47 4.19 13.17 20.61
C ILE A 47 2.88 13.28 21.39
N GLU A 48 1.79 13.69 20.73
CA GLU A 48 0.46 13.78 21.32
C GLU A 48 -0.49 12.82 20.59
N ARG A 49 -0.85 11.74 21.25
CA ARG A 49 -1.64 10.65 20.66
C ARG A 49 -3.14 10.93 20.74
N THR A 50 -3.65 11.61 19.74
CA THR A 50 -5.10 11.74 19.51
C THR A 50 -5.46 10.98 18.21
N SER A 51 -6.74 10.59 18.06
CA SER A 51 -7.21 9.99 16.80
C SER A 51 -6.93 10.86 15.59
N GLN A 52 -7.01 12.18 15.74
CA GLN A 52 -6.67 13.12 14.66
C GLN A 52 -5.17 13.11 14.35
N SER A 53 -4.29 13.17 15.36
CA SER A 53 -2.84 13.23 15.13
C SER A 53 -2.29 11.94 14.52
N ILE A 54 -2.85 10.78 14.88
CA ILE A 54 -2.52 9.49 14.28
C ILE A 54 -2.97 9.47 12.82
N ARG A 55 -4.25 9.72 12.55
CA ARG A 55 -4.79 9.78 11.19
C ARG A 55 -3.97 10.70 10.27
N ASP A 56 -3.65 11.91 10.76
CA ASP A 56 -2.93 12.91 9.98
C ASP A 56 -1.47 12.49 9.74
N ALA A 57 -0.85 11.75 10.66
CA ALA A 57 0.48 11.17 10.48
C ALA A 57 0.48 10.07 9.40
N ASP A 58 -0.55 9.22 9.38
CA ASP A 58 -0.69 8.17 8.36
C ASP A 58 -0.86 8.78 6.95
N PHE A 59 -1.67 9.81 6.80
CA PHE A 59 -1.81 10.51 5.52
C PHE A 59 -0.54 11.27 5.10
N GLU A 60 0.21 11.86 6.05
CA GLU A 60 1.51 12.46 5.76
C GLU A 60 2.49 11.39 5.26
N LEU A 61 2.53 10.23 5.92
CA LEU A 61 3.35 9.09 5.52
C LEU A 61 2.94 8.57 4.14
N LEU A 62 1.63 8.39 3.88
CA LEU A 62 1.07 7.97 2.60
C LEU A 62 1.57 8.86 1.46
N TYR A 63 1.41 10.18 1.57
CA TYR A 63 1.80 11.10 0.50
C TYR A 63 3.31 11.20 0.32
N ASN A 64 4.09 10.92 1.35
CA ASN A 64 5.54 10.82 1.24
C ASN A 64 6.02 9.53 0.54
N CYS A 65 5.16 8.52 0.36
CA CYS A 65 5.46 7.30 -0.37
C CYS A 65 5.19 7.44 -1.87
N ASP A 66 5.82 6.61 -2.69
CA ASP A 66 5.79 6.68 -4.16
C ASP A 66 4.76 5.73 -4.76
N CYS A 67 4.39 4.67 -4.04
CA CYS A 67 3.38 3.69 -4.41
C CYS A 67 2.71 3.11 -3.16
N LEU A 68 1.62 2.40 -3.38
CA LEU A 68 0.80 1.78 -2.33
C LEU A 68 0.72 0.27 -2.54
N VAL A 69 0.81 -0.49 -1.45
CA VAL A 69 0.28 -1.85 -1.36
C VAL A 69 -0.84 -1.83 -0.32
N ALA A 70 -2.05 -2.17 -0.72
CA ALA A 70 -3.18 -2.30 0.19
C ALA A 70 -3.52 -3.78 0.37
N ASN A 71 -3.32 -4.30 1.57
CA ASN A 71 -3.72 -5.64 1.94
C ASN A 71 -5.22 -5.65 2.30
N LEU A 72 -6.00 -6.35 1.49
CA LEU A 72 -7.46 -6.46 1.62
C LEU A 72 -7.88 -7.85 2.10
N ASP A 73 -7.07 -8.49 2.95
CA ASP A 73 -7.39 -9.77 3.57
C ASP A 73 -8.55 -9.62 4.58
N GLY A 74 -9.16 -10.73 4.92
CA GLY A 74 -10.27 -10.74 5.86
C GLY A 74 -11.66 -10.86 5.20
N PRO A 75 -12.74 -11.00 5.98
CA PRO A 75 -14.11 -11.11 5.46
C PRO A 75 -14.57 -9.85 4.74
N ASP A 76 -14.18 -8.69 5.24
CA ASP A 76 -14.35 -7.38 4.62
C ASP A 76 -13.01 -6.63 4.71
N PRO A 77 -12.65 -5.81 3.71
CA PRO A 77 -11.49 -4.94 3.78
C PRO A 77 -11.60 -3.98 4.97
N ASP A 78 -10.48 -3.73 5.64
CA ASP A 78 -10.45 -2.70 6.67
C ASP A 78 -10.82 -1.32 6.11
N SER A 79 -11.69 -0.62 6.83
CA SER A 79 -12.20 0.68 6.37
C SER A 79 -11.12 1.76 6.31
N GLY A 80 -10.12 1.72 7.19
CA GLY A 80 -8.95 2.63 7.15
C GLY A 80 -8.13 2.40 5.89
N THR A 81 -7.81 1.15 5.60
CA THR A 81 -7.10 0.73 4.39
C THR A 81 -7.81 1.18 3.11
N VAL A 82 -9.14 1.06 3.06
CA VAL A 82 -9.94 1.54 1.92
C VAL A 82 -9.86 3.06 1.78
N VAL A 83 -9.94 3.80 2.88
CA VAL A 83 -9.82 5.27 2.86
C VAL A 83 -8.42 5.70 2.40
N GLU A 84 -7.36 5.06 2.89
CA GLU A 84 -5.98 5.31 2.46
C GLU A 84 -5.80 5.06 0.96
N PHE A 85 -6.33 3.94 0.46
CA PHE A 85 -6.34 3.63 -0.97
C PHE A 85 -7.07 4.72 -1.78
N CYS A 86 -8.26 5.14 -1.36
CA CYS A 86 -9.01 6.20 -2.07
C CYS A 86 -8.21 7.51 -2.13
N PHE A 87 -7.60 7.92 -1.04
CA PHE A 87 -6.77 9.14 -1.02
C PHE A 87 -5.48 9.00 -1.82
N ALA A 88 -4.86 7.80 -1.87
CA ALA A 88 -3.75 7.52 -2.79
C ALA A 88 -4.18 7.68 -4.26
N LYS A 89 -5.38 7.23 -4.62
CA LYS A 89 -5.91 7.34 -5.97
C LYS A 89 -6.30 8.78 -6.35
N MET A 90 -6.61 9.64 -5.40
CA MET A 90 -6.82 11.07 -5.68
C MET A 90 -5.59 11.74 -6.28
N VAL A 91 -4.38 11.25 -5.97
CA VAL A 91 -3.11 11.74 -6.51
C VAL A 91 -2.48 10.77 -7.52
N ASP A 92 -3.27 9.87 -8.09
CA ASP A 92 -2.84 8.86 -9.10
C ASP A 92 -1.62 8.03 -8.67
N MET A 93 -1.51 7.72 -7.39
CA MET A 93 -0.44 6.87 -6.88
C MET A 93 -0.55 5.46 -7.48
N PRO A 94 0.55 4.86 -7.99
CA PRO A 94 0.57 3.46 -8.39
C PRO A 94 0.23 2.56 -7.22
N ALA A 95 -0.64 1.57 -7.43
CA ALA A 95 -1.13 0.73 -6.33
C ALA A 95 -1.21 -0.76 -6.70
N VAL A 96 -1.03 -1.60 -5.69
CA VAL A 96 -1.35 -3.03 -5.73
C VAL A 96 -2.36 -3.31 -4.64
N LEU A 97 -3.51 -3.89 -5.02
CA LEU A 97 -4.48 -4.44 -4.08
C LEU A 97 -4.15 -5.92 -3.88
N LEU A 98 -3.62 -6.25 -2.72
CA LEU A 98 -3.23 -7.62 -2.36
C LEU A 98 -4.37 -8.31 -1.63
N ARG A 99 -4.77 -9.47 -2.13
CA ARG A 99 -5.65 -10.40 -1.44
C ARG A 99 -4.97 -11.76 -1.34
N SER A 100 -4.60 -12.15 -0.13
CA SER A 100 -4.02 -13.48 0.14
C SER A 100 -4.99 -14.44 0.82
N ASP A 101 -6.14 -13.95 1.28
CA ASP A 101 -7.23 -14.74 1.81
C ASP A 101 -7.94 -15.51 0.69
N PHE A 102 -7.95 -16.84 0.77
CA PHE A 102 -8.57 -17.70 -0.24
C PHE A 102 -10.10 -17.85 -0.09
N ARG A 103 -10.68 -17.31 0.96
CA ARG A 103 -12.14 -17.31 1.14
C ARG A 103 -12.77 -16.28 0.21
N ASN A 104 -13.89 -16.66 -0.39
CA ASN A 104 -14.65 -15.77 -1.24
C ASN A 104 -15.59 -14.91 -0.37
N SER A 105 -15.51 -13.62 -0.52
CA SER A 105 -16.38 -12.61 0.09
C SER A 105 -16.60 -11.47 -0.90
N GLY A 106 -17.55 -10.57 -0.62
CA GLY A 106 -17.78 -9.41 -1.47
C GLY A 106 -18.73 -9.65 -2.65
N ASP A 107 -18.59 -8.86 -3.69
CA ASP A 107 -19.53 -8.75 -4.82
C ASP A 107 -19.30 -9.80 -5.93
N HIS A 108 -19.22 -11.06 -5.56
CA HIS A 108 -18.91 -12.18 -6.47
C HIS A 108 -20.02 -12.58 -7.44
N THR A 109 -21.13 -11.87 -7.50
CA THR A 109 -22.24 -12.20 -8.39
C THR A 109 -21.93 -11.95 -9.86
N LEU A 110 -20.88 -11.19 -10.15
CA LEU A 110 -20.42 -10.90 -11.51
C LEU A 110 -19.21 -11.78 -11.87
N PRO A 111 -19.09 -12.17 -13.16
CA PRO A 111 -17.98 -13.04 -13.60
C PRO A 111 -16.59 -12.43 -13.42
N ASP A 112 -16.50 -11.09 -13.40
CA ASP A 112 -15.29 -10.30 -13.22
C ASP A 112 -15.23 -9.60 -11.85
N GLY A 113 -16.06 -10.03 -10.90
CA GLY A 113 -16.13 -9.45 -9.56
C GLY A 113 -14.93 -9.80 -8.69
N ASP A 114 -14.38 -8.80 -8.03
CA ASP A 114 -13.33 -8.97 -7.02
C ASP A 114 -13.92 -9.48 -5.68
N PRO A 115 -13.10 -10.11 -4.81
CA PRO A 115 -13.58 -10.63 -3.52
C PRO A 115 -13.73 -9.55 -2.44
N TRP A 116 -14.17 -8.37 -2.82
CA TRP A 116 -14.48 -7.22 -1.97
C TRP A 116 -15.54 -6.32 -2.62
N ASN A 117 -15.85 -5.21 -2.01
CA ASN A 117 -16.79 -4.24 -2.55
C ASN A 117 -16.24 -3.65 -3.87
N LEU A 118 -17.02 -3.75 -4.94
CA LEU A 118 -16.66 -3.27 -6.28
C LEU A 118 -16.19 -1.80 -6.34
N MET A 119 -16.53 -0.99 -5.34
CA MET A 119 -16.06 0.39 -5.25
C MET A 119 -14.54 0.52 -5.03
N CYS A 120 -13.85 -0.57 -4.66
CA CYS A 120 -12.39 -0.61 -4.54
C CYS A 120 -11.69 -1.09 -5.83
N SER A 121 -12.43 -1.38 -6.91
CA SER A 121 -11.90 -1.99 -8.13
C SER A 121 -11.78 -1.01 -9.29
N HIS A 122 -11.03 -1.42 -10.33
CA HIS A 122 -10.93 -0.75 -11.63
C HIS A 122 -10.32 0.66 -11.63
N TYR A 123 -9.56 1.04 -10.61
CA TYR A 123 -8.83 2.30 -10.61
C TYR A 123 -7.63 2.28 -11.57
N PRO A 124 -7.30 3.42 -12.23
CA PRO A 124 -6.12 3.49 -13.08
C PRO A 124 -4.84 3.20 -12.28
N ARG A 125 -3.81 2.67 -12.94
CA ARG A 125 -2.51 2.33 -12.33
C ARG A 125 -2.66 1.51 -11.04
N THR A 126 -3.59 0.55 -11.07
CA THR A 126 -3.89 -0.32 -9.93
C THR A 126 -3.99 -1.75 -10.42
N GLU A 127 -3.23 -2.64 -9.83
CA GLU A 127 -3.27 -4.06 -10.12
C GLU A 127 -3.83 -4.84 -8.93
N VAL A 128 -4.77 -5.75 -9.21
CA VAL A 128 -5.29 -6.69 -8.22
C VAL A 128 -4.42 -7.94 -8.23
N LEU A 129 -3.88 -8.28 -7.08
CA LEU A 129 -3.06 -9.46 -6.88
C LEU A 129 -3.79 -10.43 -5.95
N HIS A 130 -4.42 -11.43 -6.52
CA HIS A 130 -5.17 -12.44 -5.78
C HIS A 130 -4.33 -13.72 -5.64
N ILE A 131 -3.88 -14.01 -4.43
CA ILE A 131 -3.03 -15.16 -4.09
C ILE A 131 -3.81 -16.12 -3.19
N ASN A 132 -3.91 -17.37 -3.57
CA ASN A 132 -4.40 -18.41 -2.65
C ASN A 132 -3.26 -18.81 -1.71
N SER A 133 -3.26 -18.23 -0.51
CA SER A 133 -2.21 -18.44 0.49
C SER A 133 -2.07 -19.89 0.93
N MET A 134 -3.16 -20.67 0.97
CA MET A 134 -3.09 -22.09 1.34
C MET A 134 -2.38 -22.93 0.25
N VAL A 135 -2.69 -22.66 -1.01
CA VAL A 135 -2.00 -23.31 -2.14
C VAL A 135 -0.51 -22.94 -2.12
N ARG A 136 -0.21 -21.65 -1.93
CA ARG A 136 1.16 -21.15 -1.84
C ARG A 136 1.93 -21.79 -0.68
N TYR A 137 1.30 -21.90 0.49
CA TYR A 137 1.86 -22.55 1.65
C TYR A 137 2.28 -24.00 1.35
N HIS A 138 1.40 -24.79 0.71
CA HIS A 138 1.71 -26.17 0.35
C HIS A 138 2.83 -26.27 -0.69
N GLN A 139 2.88 -25.39 -1.67
CA GLN A 139 3.96 -25.34 -2.66
C GLN A 139 5.31 -25.11 -1.99
N VAL A 140 5.41 -24.09 -1.12
CA VAL A 140 6.66 -23.80 -0.38
C VAL A 140 7.04 -24.95 0.54
N LYS A 141 6.06 -25.52 1.27
CA LYS A 141 6.30 -26.64 2.18
C LYS A 141 6.88 -27.88 1.48
N SER A 142 6.53 -28.10 0.22
CA SER A 142 7.07 -29.23 -0.55
C SER A 142 8.54 -29.06 -0.96
N CYS A 143 9.05 -27.81 -0.94
CA CYS A 143 10.38 -27.48 -1.43
C CYS A 143 11.38 -27.07 -0.32
N VAL A 144 10.88 -26.74 0.88
CA VAL A 144 11.71 -26.14 1.94
C VAL A 144 11.53 -26.89 3.24
N THR A 145 12.66 -27.20 3.91
CA THR A 145 12.68 -27.88 5.21
C THR A 145 12.98 -26.87 6.33
N GLY A 146 12.24 -26.97 7.43
CA GLY A 146 12.38 -26.11 8.61
C GLY A 146 11.42 -24.92 8.59
N ARG A 147 10.87 -24.59 9.77
CA ARG A 147 9.80 -23.59 9.89
C ARG A 147 10.25 -22.18 9.54
N GLU A 148 11.45 -21.78 9.95
CA GLU A 148 11.97 -20.44 9.64
C GLU A 148 12.23 -20.26 8.16
N ALA A 149 12.91 -21.23 7.53
CA ALA A 149 13.17 -21.21 6.10
C ALA A 149 11.88 -21.23 5.29
N MET A 150 10.88 -21.99 5.75
CA MET A 150 9.56 -22.05 5.14
C MET A 150 8.81 -20.71 5.26
N LEU A 151 8.82 -20.08 6.45
CA LEU A 151 8.22 -18.77 6.66
C LEU A 151 8.85 -17.72 5.74
N LYS A 152 10.19 -17.70 5.70
CA LYS A 152 10.94 -16.82 4.81
C LYS A 152 10.55 -17.03 3.34
N ALA A 153 10.61 -18.26 2.84
CA ALA A 153 10.30 -18.57 1.44
C ALA A 153 8.83 -18.27 1.07
N PHE A 154 7.91 -18.45 2.03
CA PHE A 154 6.49 -18.14 1.83
C PHE A 154 6.30 -16.64 1.57
N TYR A 155 6.82 -15.76 2.43
CA TYR A 155 6.71 -14.33 2.24
C TYR A 155 7.52 -13.82 1.04
N GLU A 156 8.69 -14.41 0.76
CA GLU A 156 9.47 -14.08 -0.44
C GLU A 156 8.72 -14.40 -1.72
N SER A 157 7.95 -15.49 -1.74
CA SER A 157 7.14 -15.84 -2.91
C SER A 157 6.00 -14.85 -3.17
N ILE A 158 5.38 -14.30 -2.12
CA ILE A 158 4.36 -13.25 -2.23
C ILE A 158 5.02 -11.93 -2.63
N ALA A 159 6.12 -11.56 -1.97
CA ALA A 159 6.86 -10.35 -2.26
C ALA A 159 7.32 -10.26 -3.71
N GLY A 160 7.73 -11.36 -4.32
CA GLY A 160 8.11 -11.40 -5.74
C GLY A 160 6.97 -10.99 -6.67
N GLU A 161 5.75 -11.43 -6.40
CA GLU A 161 4.57 -11.04 -7.19
C GLU A 161 4.17 -9.58 -6.93
N VAL A 162 4.23 -9.13 -5.67
CA VAL A 162 3.97 -7.72 -5.31
C VAL A 162 4.95 -6.79 -6.03
N ILE A 163 6.24 -7.10 -6.02
CA ILE A 163 7.27 -6.31 -6.70
C ILE A 163 7.00 -6.25 -8.21
N ALA A 164 6.71 -7.40 -8.83
CA ALA A 164 6.42 -7.46 -10.26
C ALA A 164 5.16 -6.66 -10.64
N ALA A 165 4.13 -6.68 -9.80
CA ALA A 165 2.92 -5.87 -9.99
C ALA A 165 3.22 -4.37 -9.83
N LEU A 166 3.95 -3.98 -8.79
CA LEU A 166 4.38 -2.59 -8.59
C LEU A 166 5.21 -2.07 -9.75
N ASP A 167 6.19 -2.86 -10.23
CA ASP A 167 7.03 -2.48 -11.37
C ASP A 167 6.17 -2.19 -12.61
N ARG A 168 5.11 -2.98 -12.86
CA ARG A 168 4.15 -2.73 -13.96
C ARG A 168 3.34 -1.46 -13.74
N MET A 169 2.87 -1.22 -12.51
CA MET A 169 2.02 -0.05 -12.21
C MET A 169 2.81 1.26 -12.23
N VAL A 170 4.04 1.24 -11.72
CA VAL A 170 4.96 2.39 -11.78
C VAL A 170 5.32 2.73 -13.23
N ALA A 171 5.50 1.72 -14.09
CA ALA A 171 5.81 1.93 -15.50
C ALA A 171 4.64 2.52 -16.32
N GLN A 172 3.42 2.45 -15.82
CA GLN A 172 2.27 3.06 -16.51
C GLN A 172 2.31 4.59 -16.38
N LYS A 173 1.99 5.26 -17.48
CA LYS A 173 1.91 6.72 -17.52
C LYS A 173 0.80 7.23 -16.59
N SER A 174 1.13 8.21 -15.77
CA SER A 174 0.15 8.92 -14.96
C SER A 174 -0.84 9.69 -15.85
N TRP A 175 -2.12 9.70 -15.45
CA TRP A 175 -3.11 10.61 -16.04
C TRP A 175 -2.91 12.04 -15.54
N LEU A 176 -2.28 12.19 -14.37
CA LEU A 176 -1.99 13.49 -13.77
C LEU A 176 -0.76 14.09 -14.47
N LYS A 177 -0.95 15.27 -15.08
CA LYS A 177 0.12 15.98 -15.75
C LYS A 177 1.07 16.62 -14.74
N SER A 178 2.35 16.70 -15.06
CA SER A 178 3.36 17.28 -14.16
C SER A 178 3.01 18.69 -13.67
N GLU A 179 2.38 19.51 -14.53
CA GLU A 179 1.92 20.88 -14.21
C GLU A 179 0.78 20.91 -13.18
N ASP A 180 0.04 19.81 -13.02
CA ASP A 180 -1.12 19.71 -12.12
C ASP A 180 -0.79 19.00 -10.79
N VAL A 181 0.37 18.35 -10.68
CA VAL A 181 0.75 17.52 -9.53
C VAL A 181 0.63 18.28 -8.22
N LEU A 182 1.29 19.44 -8.12
CA LEU A 182 1.24 20.25 -6.91
C LEU A 182 -0.19 20.61 -6.50
N ARG A 183 -0.99 21.08 -7.46
CA ARG A 183 -2.38 21.46 -7.21
C ARG A 183 -3.22 20.26 -6.72
N GLN A 184 -2.98 19.08 -7.27
CA GLN A 184 -3.70 17.87 -6.88
C GLN A 184 -3.37 17.47 -5.44
N TYR A 185 -2.09 17.49 -5.05
CA TYR A 185 -1.68 17.23 -3.67
C TYR A 185 -2.23 18.29 -2.71
N GLN A 186 -2.22 19.57 -3.08
CA GLN A 186 -2.84 20.64 -2.28
C GLN A 186 -4.34 20.39 -2.06
N THR A 187 -5.05 20.01 -3.10
CA THR A 187 -6.49 19.68 -3.03
C THR A 187 -6.73 18.49 -2.10
N ALA A 188 -5.93 17.44 -2.21
CA ALA A 188 -6.05 16.25 -1.38
C ALA A 188 -5.78 16.57 0.09
N VAL A 189 -4.71 17.31 0.40
CA VAL A 189 -4.39 17.76 1.77
C VAL A 189 -5.52 18.64 2.35
N GLN A 190 -6.08 19.54 1.56
CA GLN A 190 -7.21 20.36 1.98
C GLN A 190 -8.46 19.54 2.25
N SER A 191 -8.71 18.49 1.45
CA SER A 191 -9.87 17.60 1.60
C SER A 191 -9.78 16.73 2.86
N ILE A 192 -8.58 16.31 3.27
CA ILE A 192 -8.35 15.59 4.52
C ILE A 192 -8.61 16.49 5.73
N GLY A 193 -8.21 17.75 5.65
CA GLY A 193 -8.35 18.72 6.76
C GLY A 193 -7.45 18.39 7.96
N GLY A 194 -7.97 18.59 9.18
CA GLY A 194 -7.20 18.33 10.40
C GLY A 194 -5.97 19.21 10.51
N SER A 195 -4.82 18.62 10.87
CA SER A 195 -3.53 19.30 10.92
C SER A 195 -2.69 19.16 9.63
N MET A 196 -3.28 18.62 8.56
CA MET A 196 -2.54 18.29 7.33
C MET A 196 -1.83 19.51 6.71
N ALA A 197 -2.47 20.68 6.71
CA ALA A 197 -1.87 21.91 6.16
C ALA A 197 -0.65 22.41 6.98
N GLN A 198 -0.59 22.08 8.29
CA GLN A 198 0.58 22.36 9.13
C GLN A 198 1.69 21.31 8.95
N ARG A 199 1.32 20.06 8.69
CA ARG A 199 2.26 18.95 8.45
C ARG A 199 2.90 19.03 7.07
N LEU A 200 2.07 19.22 6.05
CA LEU A 200 2.47 19.39 4.65
C LEU A 200 2.26 20.85 4.24
N THR A 201 3.20 21.71 4.64
CA THR A 201 3.21 23.13 4.26
C THR A 201 3.34 23.30 2.74
N ALA A 202 3.11 24.52 2.25
CA ALA A 202 3.23 24.82 0.83
C ALA A 202 4.62 24.47 0.27
N GLU A 203 5.67 24.75 1.06
CA GLU A 203 7.05 24.42 0.69
C GLU A 203 7.26 22.90 0.61
N LYS A 204 6.82 22.15 1.63
CA LYS A 204 6.92 20.69 1.63
C LYS A 204 6.13 20.05 0.48
N LEU A 205 4.95 20.59 0.15
CA LEU A 205 4.15 20.11 -0.97
C LEU A 205 4.82 20.37 -2.32
N GLN A 206 5.52 21.50 -2.46
CA GLN A 206 6.31 21.79 -3.66
C GLN A 206 7.47 20.79 -3.79
N GLU A 207 8.25 20.59 -2.73
CA GLU A 207 9.35 19.60 -2.70
C GLU A 207 8.84 18.18 -3.00
N LEU A 208 7.68 17.83 -2.44
CA LEU A 208 7.02 16.54 -2.68
C LEU A 208 6.66 16.37 -4.16
N ALA A 209 6.01 17.37 -4.75
CA ALA A 209 5.60 17.33 -6.16
C ALA A 209 6.83 17.23 -7.08
N ASP A 210 7.85 18.04 -6.86
CA ASP A 210 9.08 18.02 -7.64
C ASP A 210 9.78 16.66 -7.55
N ARG A 211 9.86 16.07 -6.36
CA ARG A 211 10.41 14.73 -6.15
C ARG A 211 9.61 13.65 -6.89
N LYS A 212 8.28 13.71 -6.85
CA LYS A 212 7.41 12.73 -7.55
C LYS A 212 7.58 12.80 -9.05
N ILE A 213 7.68 14.00 -9.60
CA ILE A 213 7.95 14.23 -11.03
C ILE A 213 9.35 13.73 -11.40
N ALA A 214 10.37 14.10 -10.62
CA ALA A 214 11.75 13.68 -10.87
C ALA A 214 11.94 12.16 -10.79
N ASN A 215 11.19 11.48 -9.94
CA ASN A 215 11.21 10.03 -9.81
C ASN A 215 10.36 9.30 -10.87
N GLY A 216 9.69 10.02 -11.76
CA GLY A 216 8.85 9.46 -12.82
C GLY A 216 7.54 8.85 -12.31
N ILE A 217 7.05 9.29 -11.14
CA ILE A 217 5.75 8.87 -10.63
C ILE A 217 4.62 9.60 -11.36
N HIS A 218 4.87 10.86 -11.76
CA HIS A 218 3.91 11.69 -12.53
C HIS A 218 4.54 12.30 -13.75
#